data_b30c5cf522bf6333a00b71737a1bc456
#
_entry.id   b30c5cf522bf6333a00b71737a1bc456
#
_cell.length_a   1.000
_cell.length_b   1.000
_cell.length_c   1.000
_cell.angle_alpha   90.00
_cell.angle_beta   90.00
_cell.angle_gamma   90.00
#
_symmetry.space_group_name_H-M   'P 1'
#
loop_
_entity.id
_entity.type
_entity.pdbx_description
1 polymer ?
#
loop_
_entity_poly.entity_id
_entity_poly.type
_entity_poly.pdbx_seq_one_letter_code
_entity_poly.pdbx_strand_id
1 'polypeptide(L)'
;MKVLITGVGGFAGSHLADYVINNGLAEIFGIVRDVEKNENIRSREKSIRLFECDIVDFQSIFRVLKEVKPDIIFHLAGQAFVPSSFEHTAETFKVNVIGPINIFEAVKAADIAPRIVVVTSGEVYGETVGLSKVHTEISIPHPVNPYAASKTSIDYIAQTYKTYEGLNIVIARPFNHTGPRQKPSFVCSSLARQISLALKNNTHPVIQIGNVKPRRDFTDVRDVVRAYWLLGTVSNDKDFIFNICSGNIFSIEEIIRMYETITGVKFELHVEEKRLRGYDIQLLAGSNELLRHATGWQPEIPMEQTLRDLLTTWMEK
;
A
#
# COMPACT_ATOMS: atom_id res chain seq x y z
N MET A 1 15.01 -12.19 -15.36
CA MET A 1 14.68 -10.85 -14.82
C MET A 1 14.81 -10.89 -13.30
N LYS A 2 15.48 -9.89 -12.71
CA LYS A 2 15.68 -9.74 -11.27
C LYS A 2 14.82 -8.61 -10.76
N VAL A 3 14.02 -8.85 -9.72
CA VAL A 3 13.22 -7.80 -9.07
C VAL A 3 13.67 -7.60 -7.64
N LEU A 4 13.79 -6.35 -7.23
CA LEU A 4 14.08 -5.97 -5.85
C LEU A 4 12.82 -5.35 -5.24
N ILE A 5 12.33 -5.92 -4.14
CA ILE A 5 11.16 -5.42 -3.40
C ILE A 5 11.62 -4.88 -2.06
N THR A 6 11.58 -3.56 -1.87
CA THR A 6 11.80 -3.01 -0.52
C THR A 6 10.53 -3.12 0.30
N GLY A 7 10.66 -3.50 1.57
CA GLY A 7 9.49 -3.76 2.41
C GLY A 7 8.75 -5.06 2.03
N VAL A 8 9.46 -6.04 1.50
CA VAL A 8 8.92 -7.34 1.06
C VAL A 8 8.17 -8.08 2.18
N GLY A 9 8.59 -7.95 3.45
CA GLY A 9 7.90 -8.51 4.61
C GLY A 9 6.65 -7.74 5.06
N GLY A 10 6.37 -6.59 4.43
CA GLY A 10 5.18 -5.78 4.68
C GLY A 10 3.90 -6.40 4.10
N PHE A 11 2.76 -5.71 4.32
CA PHE A 11 1.46 -6.13 3.81
C PHE A 11 1.47 -6.28 2.27
N ALA A 12 1.58 -5.18 1.54
CA ALA A 12 1.57 -5.22 0.07
C ALA A 12 2.80 -5.91 -0.52
N GLY A 13 4.00 -5.72 0.11
CA GLY A 13 5.24 -6.36 -0.36
C GLY A 13 5.18 -7.88 -0.37
N SER A 14 4.58 -8.48 0.67
CA SER A 14 4.43 -9.93 0.76
C SER A 14 3.43 -10.49 -0.27
N HIS A 15 2.36 -9.75 -0.60
CA HIS A 15 1.44 -10.11 -1.67
C HIS A 15 2.08 -9.97 -3.07
N LEU A 16 2.90 -8.94 -3.27
CA LEU A 16 3.65 -8.79 -4.53
C LEU A 16 4.63 -9.95 -4.71
N ALA A 17 5.35 -10.33 -3.66
CA ALA A 17 6.23 -11.50 -3.70
C ALA A 17 5.46 -12.77 -4.06
N ASP A 18 4.30 -13.02 -3.42
CA ASP A 18 3.44 -14.16 -3.77
C ASP A 18 2.98 -14.12 -5.22
N TYR A 19 2.59 -12.95 -5.72
CA TYR A 19 2.16 -12.80 -7.12
C TYR A 19 3.28 -13.17 -8.09
N VAL A 20 4.50 -12.69 -7.85
CA VAL A 20 5.67 -12.97 -8.69
C VAL A 20 6.07 -14.45 -8.63
N ILE A 21 6.08 -15.06 -7.43
CA ILE A 21 6.41 -16.48 -7.22
C ILE A 21 5.40 -17.39 -7.90
N ASN A 22 4.11 -17.19 -7.61
CA ASN A 22 3.04 -18.07 -8.08
C ASN A 22 2.90 -18.08 -9.61
N ASN A 23 3.34 -17.01 -10.27
CA ASN A 23 3.31 -16.90 -11.72
C ASN A 23 4.70 -17.14 -12.38
N GLY A 24 5.75 -17.44 -11.61
CA GLY A 24 7.08 -17.72 -12.13
C GLY A 24 7.71 -16.57 -12.91
N LEU A 25 7.46 -15.33 -12.50
CA LEU A 25 7.71 -14.14 -13.33
C LEU A 25 9.16 -13.65 -13.26
N ALA A 26 9.82 -13.77 -12.10
CA ALA A 26 11.16 -13.23 -11.87
C ALA A 26 11.86 -13.86 -10.67
N GLU A 27 13.19 -13.69 -10.60
CA GLU A 27 13.98 -13.92 -9.39
C GLU A 27 13.78 -12.76 -8.41
N ILE A 28 13.43 -13.07 -7.15
CA ILE A 28 13.06 -12.06 -6.16
C ILE A 28 14.19 -11.84 -5.16
N PHE A 29 14.54 -10.58 -5.00
CA PHE A 29 15.38 -10.04 -3.94
C PHE A 29 14.53 -9.13 -3.05
N GLY A 30 14.63 -9.30 -1.73
CA GLY A 30 13.82 -8.58 -0.79
C GLY A 30 14.66 -7.77 0.21
N ILE A 31 14.28 -6.53 0.47
CA ILE A 31 14.84 -5.73 1.56
C ILE A 31 13.87 -5.71 2.73
N VAL A 32 14.39 -6.05 3.91
CA VAL A 32 13.71 -6.00 5.21
C VAL A 32 14.63 -5.34 6.24
N ARG A 33 14.07 -4.75 7.30
CA ARG A 33 14.86 -4.18 8.39
C ARG A 33 15.35 -5.22 9.40
N ASP A 34 14.66 -6.35 9.46
CA ASP A 34 14.93 -7.43 10.41
C ASP A 34 14.43 -8.74 9.76
N VAL A 35 15.35 -9.62 9.43
CA VAL A 35 15.03 -10.88 8.74
C VAL A 35 14.22 -11.83 9.64
N GLU A 36 14.43 -11.79 10.95
CA GLU A 36 13.75 -12.71 11.88
C GLU A 36 12.27 -12.35 12.10
N LYS A 37 11.90 -11.06 11.94
CA LYS A 37 10.54 -10.54 12.20
C LYS A 37 9.63 -10.45 10.97
N ASN A 38 9.82 -11.34 9.97
CA ASN A 38 9.08 -11.29 8.71
C ASN A 38 8.08 -12.44 8.55
N GLU A 39 7.08 -12.50 9.44
CA GLU A 39 6.06 -13.58 9.43
C GLU A 39 5.33 -13.72 8.08
N ASN A 40 5.03 -12.59 7.40
CA ASN A 40 4.25 -12.60 6.15
C ASN A 40 4.94 -13.33 4.98
N ILE A 41 6.26 -13.48 5.02
CA ILE A 41 7.04 -14.13 3.95
C ILE A 41 7.77 -15.40 4.42
N ARG A 42 7.62 -15.80 5.69
CA ARG A 42 8.30 -16.98 6.26
C ARG A 42 8.10 -18.24 5.41
N SER A 43 6.89 -18.47 4.91
CA SER A 43 6.60 -19.62 4.03
C SER A 43 7.24 -19.52 2.64
N ARG A 44 7.80 -18.38 2.27
CA ARG A 44 8.42 -18.08 0.96
C ARG A 44 9.92 -17.80 1.03
N GLU A 45 10.56 -17.95 2.19
CA GLU A 45 11.98 -17.63 2.39
C GLU A 45 12.92 -18.33 1.38
N LYS A 46 12.59 -19.56 0.99
CA LYS A 46 13.39 -20.32 -0.01
C LYS A 46 13.30 -19.74 -1.43
N SER A 47 12.27 -18.92 -1.70
CA SER A 47 12.02 -18.34 -3.03
C SER A 47 12.40 -16.85 -3.10
N ILE A 48 12.86 -16.27 -2.00
CA ILE A 48 13.23 -14.85 -1.90
C ILE A 48 14.62 -14.76 -1.29
N ARG A 49 15.56 -14.12 -1.97
CA ARG A 49 16.84 -13.78 -1.36
C ARG A 49 16.69 -12.48 -0.56
N LEU A 50 16.77 -12.59 0.76
CA LEU A 50 16.58 -11.47 1.69
C LEU A 50 17.88 -10.75 2.00
N PHE A 51 17.78 -9.41 2.12
CA PHE A 51 18.83 -8.54 2.61
C PHE A 51 18.29 -7.74 3.83
N GLU A 52 19.00 -7.81 4.94
CA GLU A 52 18.76 -6.92 6.06
C GLU A 52 19.39 -5.56 5.76
N CYS A 53 18.52 -4.55 5.60
CA CYS A 53 18.94 -3.22 5.18
C CYS A 53 17.91 -2.18 5.62
N ASP A 54 18.37 -1.08 6.23
CA ASP A 54 17.56 0.11 6.44
C ASP A 54 17.66 1.01 5.21
N ILE A 55 16.52 1.34 4.60
CA ILE A 55 16.46 2.22 3.42
C ILE A 55 16.97 3.64 3.72
N VAL A 56 17.05 4.04 4.98
CA VAL A 56 17.60 5.34 5.39
C VAL A 56 19.11 5.33 5.40
N ASP A 57 19.75 4.18 5.40
CA ASP A 57 21.20 4.03 5.26
C ASP A 57 21.59 3.85 3.78
N PHE A 58 22.11 4.93 3.20
CA PHE A 58 22.60 4.95 1.81
C PHE A 58 23.62 3.83 1.52
N GLN A 59 24.58 3.60 2.41
CA GLN A 59 25.64 2.62 2.18
C GLN A 59 25.08 1.19 2.12
N SER A 60 24.09 0.88 2.95
CA SER A 60 23.43 -0.41 2.93
C SER A 60 22.64 -0.63 1.63
N ILE A 61 21.87 0.37 1.17
CA ILE A 61 21.17 0.32 -0.12
C ILE A 61 22.16 0.18 -1.28
N PHE A 62 23.22 0.99 -1.30
CA PHE A 62 24.21 0.95 -2.37
C PHE A 62 24.87 -0.42 -2.52
N ARG A 63 25.23 -1.09 -1.40
CA ARG A 63 25.79 -2.44 -1.40
C ARG A 63 24.80 -3.45 -2.01
N VAL A 64 23.51 -3.40 -1.60
CA VAL A 64 22.49 -4.29 -2.14
C VAL A 64 22.32 -4.08 -3.65
N LEU A 65 22.21 -2.83 -4.11
CA LEU A 65 22.03 -2.54 -5.53
C LEU A 65 23.23 -2.95 -6.38
N LYS A 66 24.45 -2.76 -5.89
CA LYS A 66 25.67 -3.23 -6.57
C LYS A 66 25.74 -4.75 -6.71
N GLU A 67 25.27 -5.47 -5.68
CA GLU A 67 25.28 -6.93 -5.67
C GLU A 67 24.17 -7.49 -6.57
N VAL A 68 22.94 -6.99 -6.42
CA VAL A 68 21.75 -7.54 -7.10
C VAL A 68 21.70 -7.11 -8.56
N LYS A 69 21.93 -5.83 -8.85
CA LYS A 69 21.72 -5.19 -10.16
C LYS A 69 20.34 -5.54 -10.70
N PRO A 70 19.25 -5.09 -10.02
CA PRO A 70 17.90 -5.46 -10.40
C PRO A 70 17.47 -4.81 -11.73
N ASP A 71 16.61 -5.51 -12.47
CA ASP A 71 15.94 -4.97 -13.65
C ASP A 71 14.78 -4.04 -13.23
N ILE A 72 14.11 -4.38 -12.11
CA ILE A 72 12.99 -3.61 -11.56
C ILE A 72 13.16 -3.47 -10.05
N ILE A 73 12.88 -2.28 -9.53
CA ILE A 73 12.77 -1.99 -8.10
C ILE A 73 11.32 -1.62 -7.78
N PHE A 74 10.68 -2.41 -6.91
CA PHE A 74 9.39 -2.05 -6.30
C PHE A 74 9.64 -1.45 -4.93
N HIS A 75 9.50 -0.13 -4.80
CA HIS A 75 9.72 0.55 -3.54
C HIS A 75 8.41 0.66 -2.73
N LEU A 76 8.19 -0.33 -1.85
CA LEU A 76 7.02 -0.41 -0.97
C LEU A 76 7.36 -0.15 0.51
N ALA A 77 8.65 -0.10 0.87
CA ALA A 77 9.05 0.24 2.23
C ALA A 77 8.58 1.65 2.59
N GLY A 78 7.94 1.80 3.74
CA GLY A 78 7.44 3.08 4.20
C GLY A 78 6.66 2.97 5.50
N GLN A 79 6.47 4.10 6.18
CA GLN A 79 5.52 4.26 7.27
C GLN A 79 4.16 4.61 6.67
N ALA A 80 3.13 3.77 6.89
CA ALA A 80 1.82 3.89 6.23
C ALA A 80 0.66 4.20 7.20
N PHE A 81 0.90 4.16 8.52
CA PHE A 81 -0.14 4.36 9.52
C PHE A 81 -0.31 5.84 9.85
N VAL A 82 -1.38 6.48 9.34
CA VAL A 82 -1.62 7.92 9.47
C VAL A 82 -1.54 8.43 10.92
N PRO A 83 -2.17 7.80 11.94
CA PRO A 83 -2.06 8.28 13.31
C PRO A 83 -0.61 8.40 13.81
N SER A 84 0.25 7.42 13.54
CA SER A 84 1.66 7.47 13.91
C SER A 84 2.42 8.62 13.25
N SER A 85 1.97 9.12 12.10
CA SER A 85 2.63 10.26 11.43
C SER A 85 2.49 11.58 12.18
N PHE A 86 1.44 11.74 12.99
CA PHE A 86 1.28 12.89 13.88
C PHE A 86 2.22 12.81 15.09
N GLU A 87 2.38 11.62 15.65
CA GLU A 87 3.23 11.38 16.83
C GLU A 87 4.72 11.40 16.48
N HIS A 88 5.07 10.89 15.28
CA HIS A 88 6.45 10.68 14.82
C HIS A 88 6.68 11.29 13.42
N THR A 89 6.37 12.59 13.25
CA THR A 89 6.43 13.27 11.95
C THR A 89 7.84 13.20 11.32
N ALA A 90 8.87 13.52 12.09
CA ALA A 90 10.26 13.52 11.58
C ALA A 90 10.68 12.11 11.10
N GLU A 91 10.35 11.07 11.84
CA GLU A 91 10.67 9.69 11.46
C GLU A 91 9.86 9.26 10.23
N THR A 92 8.59 9.70 10.13
CA THR A 92 7.76 9.48 8.93
C THR A 92 8.41 10.08 7.68
N PHE A 93 8.90 11.33 7.76
CA PHE A 93 9.60 11.98 6.65
C PHE A 93 10.94 11.29 6.35
N LYS A 94 11.70 10.92 7.38
CA LYS A 94 12.95 10.20 7.22
C LYS A 94 12.77 8.91 6.42
N VAL A 95 11.77 8.09 6.78
CA VAL A 95 11.50 6.83 6.09
C VAL A 95 10.86 7.05 4.72
N ASN A 96 9.83 7.92 4.62
CA ASN A 96 9.03 8.06 3.41
C ASN A 96 9.65 8.98 2.35
N VAL A 97 10.63 9.82 2.72
CA VAL A 97 11.25 10.79 1.80
C VAL A 97 12.74 10.51 1.63
N ILE A 98 13.51 10.44 2.73
CA ILE A 98 14.96 10.21 2.62
C ILE A 98 15.25 8.78 2.14
N GLY A 99 14.46 7.79 2.60
CA GLY A 99 14.62 6.40 2.16
C GLY A 99 14.60 6.24 0.63
N PRO A 100 13.54 6.66 -0.07
CA PRO A 100 13.51 6.56 -1.54
C PRO A 100 14.53 7.48 -2.24
N ILE A 101 14.90 8.65 -1.70
CA ILE A 101 16.01 9.46 -2.22
C ILE A 101 17.30 8.65 -2.20
N ASN A 102 17.60 7.94 -1.11
CA ASN A 102 18.78 7.07 -1.03
C ASN A 102 18.77 5.97 -2.11
N ILE A 103 17.59 5.43 -2.45
CA ILE A 103 17.46 4.45 -3.54
C ILE A 103 17.83 5.11 -4.88
N PHE A 104 17.30 6.30 -5.18
CA PHE A 104 17.59 7.00 -6.42
C PHE A 104 19.08 7.35 -6.54
N GLU A 105 19.68 7.89 -5.50
CA GLU A 105 21.11 8.21 -5.46
C GLU A 105 21.97 6.94 -5.55
N ALA A 106 21.58 5.86 -4.89
CA ALA A 106 22.31 4.59 -4.96
C ALA A 106 22.21 3.93 -6.34
N VAL A 107 21.08 4.06 -7.05
CA VAL A 107 20.94 3.62 -8.45
C VAL A 107 21.92 4.38 -9.35
N LYS A 108 22.01 5.71 -9.21
CA LYS A 108 22.98 6.55 -9.95
C LYS A 108 24.41 6.15 -9.63
N ALA A 109 24.74 6.03 -8.34
CA ALA A 109 26.10 5.70 -7.88
C ALA A 109 26.52 4.26 -8.26
N ALA A 110 25.58 3.34 -8.38
CA ALA A 110 25.86 1.96 -8.82
C ALA A 110 25.97 1.82 -10.35
N ASP A 111 25.70 2.88 -11.10
CA ASP A 111 25.69 2.91 -12.57
C ASP A 111 24.79 1.82 -13.16
N ILE A 112 23.56 1.74 -12.68
CA ILE A 112 22.53 0.79 -13.14
C ILE A 112 21.27 1.55 -13.56
N ALA A 113 20.44 0.96 -14.42
CA ALA A 113 19.25 1.61 -14.97
C ALA A 113 17.98 0.76 -14.78
N PRO A 114 17.60 0.38 -13.55
CA PRO A 114 16.37 -0.35 -13.30
C PRO A 114 15.15 0.52 -13.57
N ARG A 115 14.03 -0.12 -13.89
CA ARG A 115 12.73 0.54 -13.73
C ARG A 115 12.36 0.60 -12.25
N ILE A 116 11.95 1.78 -11.75
CA ILE A 116 11.63 2.00 -10.33
C ILE A 116 10.16 2.33 -10.18
N VAL A 117 9.39 1.45 -9.54
CA VAL A 117 8.01 1.73 -9.15
C VAL A 117 8.00 2.30 -7.72
N VAL A 118 7.69 3.58 -7.61
CA VAL A 118 7.63 4.30 -6.34
C VAL A 118 6.18 4.34 -5.86
N VAL A 119 5.92 3.71 -4.71
CA VAL A 119 4.57 3.69 -4.15
C VAL A 119 4.37 4.90 -3.23
N THR A 120 3.53 5.83 -3.69
CA THR A 120 3.09 6.99 -2.91
C THR A 120 1.73 6.74 -2.26
N SER A 121 0.70 7.52 -2.49
CA SER A 121 -0.65 7.30 -1.95
C SER A 121 -1.69 8.19 -2.64
N GLY A 122 -2.93 7.73 -2.74
CA GLY A 122 -4.08 8.58 -3.08
C GLY A 122 -4.38 9.65 -2.03
N GLU A 123 -3.88 9.51 -0.79
CA GLU A 123 -4.02 10.54 0.26
C GLU A 123 -3.31 11.86 -0.08
N VAL A 124 -2.41 11.86 -1.06
CA VAL A 124 -1.77 13.10 -1.55
C VAL A 124 -2.80 14.14 -2.02
N TYR A 125 -3.94 13.70 -2.51
CA TYR A 125 -5.00 14.58 -3.04
C TYR A 125 -5.84 15.25 -1.96
N GLY A 126 -5.90 14.70 -0.73
CA GLY A 126 -6.82 15.18 0.29
C GLY A 126 -8.27 14.82 -0.02
N GLU A 127 -9.20 15.68 0.39
CA GLU A 127 -10.63 15.39 0.31
C GLU A 127 -11.19 15.52 -1.12
N THR A 128 -12.00 14.55 -1.54
CA THR A 128 -12.75 14.62 -2.79
C THR A 128 -14.04 15.42 -2.57
N VAL A 129 -14.19 16.51 -3.30
CA VAL A 129 -15.37 17.39 -3.20
C VAL A 129 -16.45 16.94 -4.17
N GLY A 130 -17.44 16.19 -3.66
CA GLY A 130 -18.55 15.64 -4.42
C GLY A 130 -18.23 14.36 -5.20
N LEU A 131 -19.19 13.44 -5.28
CA LEU A 131 -19.03 12.12 -5.92
C LEU A 131 -18.77 12.17 -7.43
N SER A 132 -19.09 13.28 -8.10
CA SER A 132 -18.89 13.46 -9.53
C SER A 132 -17.50 13.97 -9.91
N LYS A 133 -16.64 14.26 -8.92
CA LYS A 133 -15.30 14.83 -9.12
C LYS A 133 -14.24 13.98 -8.44
N VAL A 134 -14.13 12.72 -8.88
CA VAL A 134 -13.05 11.84 -8.40
C VAL A 134 -11.67 12.38 -8.81
N HIS A 135 -10.66 12.12 -8.00
CA HIS A 135 -9.28 12.54 -8.30
C HIS A 135 -8.73 11.78 -9.49
N THR A 136 -8.15 12.51 -10.41
CA THR A 136 -7.34 11.99 -11.52
C THR A 136 -5.86 12.32 -11.25
N GLU A 137 -4.97 11.79 -12.07
CA GLU A 137 -3.52 12.01 -11.92
C GLU A 137 -3.10 13.48 -12.08
N ILE A 138 -3.90 14.28 -12.78
CA ILE A 138 -3.70 15.73 -12.95
C ILE A 138 -4.32 16.57 -11.81
N SER A 139 -5.05 15.96 -10.87
CA SER A 139 -5.57 16.67 -9.71
C SER A 139 -4.42 17.20 -8.84
N ILE A 140 -4.56 18.45 -8.38
CA ILE A 140 -3.54 19.12 -7.56
C ILE A 140 -3.50 18.45 -6.19
N PRO A 141 -2.35 17.98 -5.71
CA PRO A 141 -2.19 17.45 -4.35
C PRO A 141 -2.54 18.49 -3.28
N HIS A 142 -3.29 18.05 -2.28
CA HIS A 142 -3.68 18.86 -1.12
C HIS A 142 -3.58 18.02 0.17
N PRO A 143 -2.34 17.68 0.61
CA PRO A 143 -2.13 16.81 1.77
C PRO A 143 -2.66 17.44 3.05
N VAL A 144 -3.40 16.68 3.85
CA VAL A 144 -4.08 17.14 5.08
C VAL A 144 -3.54 16.51 6.36
N ASN A 145 -2.51 15.70 6.27
CA ASN A 145 -1.84 15.08 7.41
C ASN A 145 -0.34 14.85 7.10
N PRO A 146 0.53 14.62 8.13
CA PRO A 146 1.96 14.46 7.92
C PRO A 146 2.34 13.26 7.03
N TYR A 147 1.57 12.17 7.08
CA TYR A 147 1.76 11.04 6.17
C TYR A 147 1.54 11.46 4.70
N ALA A 148 0.38 12.07 4.42
CA ALA A 148 0.06 12.56 3.07
C ALA A 148 1.10 13.58 2.59
N ALA A 149 1.55 14.50 3.47
CA ALA A 149 2.60 15.47 3.15
C ALA A 149 3.93 14.77 2.79
N SER A 150 4.35 13.73 3.53
CA SER A 150 5.54 12.96 3.21
C SER A 150 5.42 12.23 1.86
N LYS A 151 4.24 11.67 1.56
CA LYS A 151 3.99 11.00 0.28
C LYS A 151 3.90 11.99 -0.89
N THR A 152 3.37 13.20 -0.68
CA THR A 152 3.38 14.29 -1.66
C THR A 152 4.82 14.76 -1.93
N SER A 153 5.65 14.89 -0.89
CA SER A 153 7.04 15.30 -1.05
C SER A 153 7.81 14.33 -1.93
N ILE A 154 7.73 13.03 -1.67
CA ILE A 154 8.44 12.05 -2.50
C ILE A 154 7.83 11.89 -3.89
N ASP A 155 6.54 12.11 -4.05
CA ASP A 155 5.88 12.12 -5.35
C ASP A 155 6.52 13.20 -6.27
N TYR A 156 6.64 14.44 -5.79
CA TYR A 156 7.29 15.51 -6.56
C TYR A 156 8.80 15.29 -6.74
N ILE A 157 9.50 14.81 -5.72
CA ILE A 157 10.92 14.48 -5.84
C ILE A 157 11.15 13.40 -6.89
N ALA A 158 10.35 12.34 -6.92
CA ALA A 158 10.44 11.28 -7.92
C ALA A 158 10.22 11.82 -9.35
N GLN A 159 9.31 12.79 -9.52
CA GLN A 159 9.12 13.47 -10.81
C GLN A 159 10.37 14.25 -11.25
N THR A 160 11.07 14.94 -10.33
CA THR A 160 12.31 15.63 -10.68
C THR A 160 13.42 14.67 -11.07
N TYR A 161 13.61 13.55 -10.34
CA TYR A 161 14.59 12.53 -10.70
C TYR A 161 14.29 11.89 -12.06
N LYS A 162 13.02 11.65 -12.38
CA LYS A 162 12.63 11.18 -13.72
C LYS A 162 12.96 12.21 -14.79
N THR A 163 12.55 13.46 -14.60
CA THR A 163 12.58 14.48 -15.65
C THR A 163 13.97 15.03 -15.89
N TYR A 164 14.73 15.29 -14.82
CA TYR A 164 16.01 15.98 -14.91
C TYR A 164 17.22 15.06 -14.76
N GLU A 165 17.08 13.95 -14.03
CA GLU A 165 18.17 12.98 -13.83
C GLU A 165 18.02 11.73 -14.73
N GLY A 166 16.92 11.62 -15.48
CA GLY A 166 16.71 10.55 -16.44
C GLY A 166 16.44 9.17 -15.85
N LEU A 167 16.13 9.05 -14.54
CA LEU A 167 15.81 7.78 -13.95
C LEU A 167 14.49 7.21 -14.49
N ASN A 168 14.44 5.91 -14.74
CA ASN A 168 13.23 5.24 -15.22
C ASN A 168 12.24 5.01 -14.07
N ILE A 169 11.56 6.07 -13.64
CA ILE A 169 10.62 6.07 -12.52
C ILE A 169 9.17 6.04 -13.00
N VAL A 170 8.35 5.22 -12.31
CA VAL A 170 6.89 5.24 -12.37
C VAL A 170 6.36 5.42 -10.96
N ILE A 171 5.39 6.32 -10.80
CA ILE A 171 4.75 6.66 -9.53
C ILE A 171 3.40 6.00 -9.46
N ALA A 172 3.20 5.17 -8.44
CA ALA A 172 1.93 4.54 -8.14
C ALA A 172 1.27 5.25 -6.95
N ARG A 173 0.06 5.76 -7.15
CA ARG A 173 -0.79 6.38 -6.12
C ARG A 173 -1.93 5.43 -5.73
N PRO A 174 -1.69 4.39 -4.90
CA PRO A 174 -2.76 3.51 -4.46
C PRO A 174 -3.71 4.25 -3.52
N PHE A 175 -5.01 4.04 -3.71
CA PHE A 175 -6.04 4.41 -2.77
C PHE A 175 -6.13 3.37 -1.65
N ASN A 176 -7.17 3.43 -0.80
CA ASN A 176 -7.24 2.49 0.31
C ASN A 176 -7.31 1.05 -0.21
N HIS A 177 -6.52 0.17 0.37
CA HIS A 177 -6.55 -1.24 0.01
C HIS A 177 -6.47 -2.10 1.27
N THR A 178 -7.07 -3.29 1.19
CA THR A 178 -7.18 -4.20 2.32
C THR A 178 -7.11 -5.65 1.84
N GLY A 179 -6.99 -6.60 2.78
CA GLY A 179 -6.93 -8.03 2.50
C GLY A 179 -6.16 -8.81 3.56
N PRO A 180 -5.97 -10.11 3.35
CA PRO A 180 -5.20 -10.99 4.24
C PRO A 180 -3.84 -10.38 4.62
N ARG A 181 -3.35 -10.66 5.84
CA ARG A 181 -2.08 -10.14 6.38
C ARG A 181 -2.03 -8.65 6.71
N GLN A 182 -3.12 -7.89 6.49
CA GLN A 182 -3.17 -6.50 6.93
C GLN A 182 -3.16 -6.41 8.47
N LYS A 183 -2.37 -5.47 9.01
CA LYS A 183 -2.29 -5.25 10.46
C LYS A 183 -3.63 -4.78 11.04
N PRO A 184 -3.96 -5.15 12.30
CA PRO A 184 -5.22 -4.79 12.95
C PRO A 184 -5.32 -3.30 13.34
N SER A 185 -4.30 -2.50 13.08
CA SER A 185 -4.36 -1.04 13.17
C SER A 185 -5.16 -0.39 12.03
N PHE A 186 -5.43 -1.11 10.93
CA PHE A 186 -6.25 -0.66 9.82
C PHE A 186 -7.69 -1.15 9.95
N VAL A 187 -8.66 -0.33 9.57
CA VAL A 187 -10.07 -0.49 9.89
C VAL A 187 -10.65 -1.85 9.50
N CYS A 188 -10.49 -2.29 8.24
CA CYS A 188 -11.06 -3.57 7.80
C CYS A 188 -10.48 -4.76 8.58
N SER A 189 -9.17 -4.74 8.83
CA SER A 189 -8.48 -5.78 9.60
C SER A 189 -8.81 -5.71 11.11
N SER A 190 -9.01 -4.49 11.65
CA SER A 190 -9.48 -4.31 13.03
C SER A 190 -10.86 -4.93 13.23
N LEU A 191 -11.78 -4.67 12.30
CA LEU A 191 -13.13 -5.24 12.30
C LEU A 191 -13.06 -6.79 12.24
N ALA A 192 -12.35 -7.33 11.25
CA ALA A 192 -12.20 -8.78 11.09
C ALA A 192 -11.64 -9.45 12.36
N ARG A 193 -10.63 -8.83 12.99
CA ARG A 193 -10.05 -9.36 14.24
C ARG A 193 -11.05 -9.35 15.38
N GLN A 194 -11.79 -8.26 15.60
CA GLN A 194 -12.76 -8.15 16.67
C GLN A 194 -13.90 -9.17 16.50
N ILE A 195 -14.41 -9.29 15.27
CA ILE A 195 -15.44 -10.25 14.89
C ILE A 195 -14.94 -11.70 15.14
N SER A 196 -13.74 -12.02 14.65
CA SER A 196 -13.19 -13.38 14.82
C SER A 196 -13.03 -13.77 16.28
N LEU A 197 -12.57 -12.84 17.13
CA LEU A 197 -12.43 -13.08 18.57
C LEU A 197 -13.78 -13.34 19.25
N ALA A 198 -14.82 -12.58 18.91
CA ALA A 198 -16.15 -12.79 19.46
C ALA A 198 -16.74 -14.13 19.03
N LEU A 199 -16.64 -14.48 17.73
CA LEU A 199 -17.13 -15.72 17.19
C LEU A 199 -16.41 -16.94 17.79
N LYS A 200 -15.10 -16.90 17.95
CA LYS A 200 -14.30 -17.97 18.59
C LYS A 200 -14.70 -18.20 20.04
N ASN A 201 -15.04 -17.14 20.76
CA ASN A 201 -15.44 -17.18 22.16
C ASN A 201 -16.95 -17.45 22.34
N ASN A 202 -17.70 -17.66 21.25
CA ASN A 202 -19.16 -17.77 21.27
C ASN A 202 -19.87 -16.61 21.99
N THR A 203 -19.32 -15.38 21.83
CA THR A 203 -19.89 -14.14 22.37
C THR A 203 -20.51 -13.29 21.28
N HIS A 204 -21.47 -12.43 21.64
CA HIS A 204 -22.01 -11.45 20.71
C HIS A 204 -20.95 -10.41 20.35
N PRO A 205 -20.71 -10.10 19.04
CA PRO A 205 -19.68 -9.13 18.65
C PRO A 205 -20.05 -7.70 19.06
N VAL A 206 -19.24 -7.12 19.97
CA VAL A 206 -19.27 -5.69 20.32
C VAL A 206 -18.03 -5.05 19.68
N ILE A 207 -18.26 -4.19 18.67
CA ILE A 207 -17.21 -3.63 17.83
C ILE A 207 -16.82 -2.24 18.33
N GLN A 208 -15.58 -2.11 18.78
CA GLN A 208 -14.98 -0.83 19.15
C GLN A 208 -14.54 -0.10 17.88
N ILE A 209 -15.15 1.05 17.59
CA ILE A 209 -14.97 1.78 16.32
C ILE A 209 -14.86 3.30 16.57
N GLY A 210 -14.32 4.01 15.59
CA GLY A 210 -14.38 5.48 15.54
C GLY A 210 -15.51 5.97 14.63
N ASN A 211 -15.22 6.96 13.78
CA ASN A 211 -16.18 7.49 12.82
C ASN A 211 -16.48 6.46 11.71
N VAL A 212 -17.76 6.13 11.53
CA VAL A 212 -18.21 5.15 10.52
C VAL A 212 -18.66 5.78 9.20
N LYS A 213 -18.79 7.11 9.15
CA LYS A 213 -19.32 7.84 7.99
C LYS A 213 -18.32 8.06 6.85
N PRO A 214 -17.00 8.20 7.08
CA PRO A 214 -16.04 8.43 6.01
C PRO A 214 -16.11 7.36 4.92
N ARG A 215 -16.06 7.83 3.68
CA ARG A 215 -16.14 6.99 2.48
C ARG A 215 -14.78 6.92 1.79
N ARG A 216 -14.38 5.73 1.39
CA ARG A 216 -13.10 5.47 0.74
C ARG A 216 -13.30 4.54 -0.46
N ASP A 217 -12.49 4.76 -1.49
CA ASP A 217 -12.27 3.73 -2.51
C ASP A 217 -11.42 2.62 -1.90
N PHE A 218 -11.99 1.41 -1.82
CA PHE A 218 -11.30 0.23 -1.32
C PHE A 218 -11.02 -0.75 -2.45
N THR A 219 -9.78 -1.23 -2.52
CA THR A 219 -9.34 -2.23 -3.48
C THR A 219 -8.76 -3.43 -2.74
N ASP A 220 -8.90 -4.63 -3.29
CA ASP A 220 -8.18 -5.81 -2.78
C ASP A 220 -6.67 -5.65 -3.00
N VAL A 221 -5.87 -5.99 -2.02
CA VAL A 221 -4.41 -5.90 -2.11
C VAL A 221 -3.83 -6.73 -3.26
N ARG A 222 -4.46 -7.84 -3.62
CA ARG A 222 -4.03 -8.72 -4.72
C ARG A 222 -4.19 -8.02 -6.08
N ASP A 223 -5.25 -7.24 -6.25
CA ASP A 223 -5.43 -6.39 -7.43
C ASP A 223 -4.43 -5.23 -7.44
N VAL A 224 -4.15 -4.63 -6.28
CA VAL A 224 -3.17 -3.54 -6.17
C VAL A 224 -1.76 -4.01 -6.54
N VAL A 225 -1.31 -5.17 -6.07
CA VAL A 225 0.03 -5.67 -6.41
C VAL A 225 0.14 -6.13 -7.86
N ARG A 226 -0.95 -6.58 -8.47
CA ARG A 226 -1.02 -6.83 -9.91
C ARG A 226 -0.84 -5.54 -10.70
N ALA A 227 -1.43 -4.42 -10.25
CA ALA A 227 -1.16 -3.10 -10.83
C ALA A 227 0.31 -2.69 -10.69
N TYR A 228 0.92 -2.89 -9.51
CA TYR A 228 2.36 -2.61 -9.33
C TYR A 228 3.22 -3.40 -10.33
N TRP A 229 2.93 -4.70 -10.48
CA TRP A 229 3.64 -5.53 -11.43
C TRP A 229 3.54 -5.01 -12.86
N LEU A 230 2.34 -4.69 -13.32
CA LEU A 230 2.10 -4.13 -14.65
C LEU A 230 2.83 -2.81 -14.84
N LEU A 231 2.82 -1.90 -13.86
CA LEU A 231 3.56 -0.65 -13.89
C LEU A 231 5.09 -0.86 -13.96
N GLY A 232 5.58 -1.95 -13.37
CA GLY A 232 6.99 -2.33 -13.45
C GLY A 232 7.39 -2.92 -14.80
N THR A 233 6.47 -3.54 -15.54
CA THR A 233 6.79 -4.36 -16.72
C THR A 233 6.26 -3.81 -18.04
N VAL A 234 5.16 -3.06 -18.02
CA VAL A 234 4.59 -2.48 -19.24
C VAL A 234 5.36 -1.21 -19.60
N SER A 235 5.84 -1.14 -20.83
CA SER A 235 6.46 0.09 -21.36
C SER A 235 5.38 1.13 -21.64
N ASN A 236 5.46 2.28 -20.98
CA ASN A 236 4.67 3.45 -21.30
C ASN A 236 5.57 4.68 -21.14
N ASP A 237 5.91 5.32 -22.25
CA ASP A 237 6.83 6.45 -22.27
C ASP A 237 6.09 7.80 -22.09
N LYS A 238 4.76 7.81 -22.17
CA LYS A 238 3.95 9.03 -22.07
C LYS A 238 3.57 9.36 -20.63
N ASP A 239 3.08 8.36 -19.91
CA ASP A 239 2.55 8.53 -18.56
C ASP A 239 3.43 7.80 -17.56
N PHE A 240 3.65 8.39 -16.40
CA PHE A 240 4.47 7.80 -15.35
C PHE A 240 3.89 7.99 -13.95
N ILE A 241 2.68 8.56 -13.83
CA ILE A 241 1.93 8.68 -12.59
C ILE A 241 0.59 7.98 -12.79
N PHE A 242 0.23 7.07 -11.88
CA PHE A 242 -0.98 6.27 -12.01
C PHE A 242 -1.70 6.14 -10.69
N ASN A 243 -3.00 6.45 -10.69
CA ASN A 243 -3.88 6.11 -9.60
C ASN A 243 -4.22 4.61 -9.64
N ILE A 244 -4.19 3.97 -8.47
CA ILE A 244 -4.61 2.58 -8.31
C ILE A 244 -5.80 2.57 -7.35
N CYS A 245 -6.99 2.40 -7.89
CA CYS A 245 -8.25 2.40 -7.17
C CYS A 245 -9.28 1.53 -7.89
N SER A 246 -10.25 1.01 -7.15
CA SER A 246 -11.27 0.13 -7.70
C SER A 246 -12.39 0.87 -8.43
N GLY A 247 -12.63 2.14 -8.08
CA GLY A 247 -13.82 2.89 -8.44
C GLY A 247 -15.01 2.60 -7.52
N ASN A 248 -14.88 1.64 -6.57
CA ASN A 248 -15.93 1.27 -5.62
C ASN A 248 -15.71 1.96 -4.27
N ILE A 249 -16.65 2.80 -3.88
CA ILE A 249 -16.55 3.65 -2.71
C ILE A 249 -17.47 3.11 -1.62
N PHE A 250 -16.91 2.79 -0.45
CA PHE A 250 -17.66 2.28 0.70
C PHE A 250 -17.43 3.17 1.91
N SER A 251 -18.48 3.39 2.71
CA SER A 251 -18.36 3.89 4.07
C SER A 251 -17.90 2.76 5.00
N ILE A 252 -17.38 3.12 6.16
CA ILE A 252 -17.04 2.11 7.17
C ILE A 252 -18.32 1.39 7.67
N GLU A 253 -19.45 2.10 7.71
CA GLU A 253 -20.75 1.48 8.03
C GLU A 253 -21.15 0.42 7.01
N GLU A 254 -20.96 0.65 5.70
CA GLU A 254 -21.21 -0.33 4.65
C GLU A 254 -20.29 -1.55 4.78
N ILE A 255 -19.01 -1.36 5.13
CA ILE A 255 -18.08 -2.46 5.42
C ILE A 255 -18.55 -3.31 6.60
N ILE A 256 -19.05 -2.68 7.67
CA ILE A 256 -19.62 -3.39 8.82
C ILE A 256 -20.82 -4.24 8.40
N ARG A 257 -21.75 -3.67 7.62
CA ARG A 257 -22.92 -4.40 7.11
C ARG A 257 -22.53 -5.59 6.22
N MET A 258 -21.46 -5.46 5.42
CA MET A 258 -20.93 -6.59 4.66
C MET A 258 -20.43 -7.71 5.58
N TYR A 259 -19.74 -7.39 6.66
CA TYR A 259 -19.32 -8.38 7.66
C TYR A 259 -20.53 -9.03 8.36
N GLU A 260 -21.59 -8.27 8.69
CA GLU A 260 -22.82 -8.83 9.23
C GLU A 260 -23.46 -9.85 8.25
N THR A 261 -23.47 -9.52 6.95
CA THR A 261 -23.96 -10.43 5.91
C THR A 261 -23.09 -11.68 5.80
N ILE A 262 -21.76 -11.53 5.84
CA ILE A 262 -20.81 -12.65 5.74
C ILE A 262 -20.97 -13.62 6.92
N THR A 263 -21.19 -13.09 8.12
CA THR A 263 -21.24 -13.88 9.36
C THR A 263 -22.65 -14.36 9.73
N GLY A 264 -23.69 -13.71 9.19
CA GLY A 264 -25.08 -13.93 9.60
C GLY A 264 -25.43 -13.36 10.98
N VAL A 265 -24.53 -12.58 11.59
CA VAL A 265 -24.67 -12.02 12.95
C VAL A 265 -24.70 -10.50 12.90
N LYS A 266 -25.64 -9.87 13.65
CA LYS A 266 -25.64 -8.43 13.85
C LYS A 266 -24.58 -8.03 14.88
N PHE A 267 -24.02 -6.80 14.74
CA PHE A 267 -22.99 -6.30 15.64
C PHE A 267 -23.51 -5.13 16.47
N GLU A 268 -23.09 -5.07 17.72
CA GLU A 268 -23.23 -3.89 18.54
C GLU A 268 -22.02 -2.96 18.29
N LEU A 269 -22.29 -1.67 18.04
CA LEU A 269 -21.22 -0.70 17.77
C LEU A 269 -21.00 0.17 19.00
N HIS A 270 -19.77 0.21 19.48
CA HIS A 270 -19.33 1.08 20.55
C HIS A 270 -18.33 2.11 20.03
N VAL A 271 -18.75 3.38 19.97
CA VAL A 271 -17.88 4.46 19.48
C VAL A 271 -16.90 4.87 20.58
N GLU A 272 -15.61 4.71 20.31
CA GLU A 272 -14.54 5.15 21.20
C GLU A 272 -14.01 6.53 20.78
N GLU A 273 -14.11 7.53 21.66
CA GLU A 273 -13.64 8.91 21.41
C GLU A 273 -12.16 8.96 21.02
N LYS A 274 -11.30 8.13 21.63
CA LYS A 274 -9.87 8.05 21.30
C LYS A 274 -9.57 7.60 19.86
N ARG A 275 -10.57 7.04 19.16
CA ARG A 275 -10.48 6.65 17.74
C ARG A 275 -11.02 7.72 16.80
N LEU A 276 -11.62 8.78 17.34
CA LEU A 276 -12.04 9.93 16.54
C LEU A 276 -10.81 10.77 16.20
N ARG A 277 -10.71 11.18 14.95
CA ARG A 277 -9.63 12.06 14.48
C ARG A 277 -10.09 13.49 14.53
N GLY A 278 -9.20 14.42 14.88
CA GLY A 278 -9.49 15.87 14.89
C GLY A 278 -9.86 16.40 13.50
N TYR A 279 -9.32 15.78 12.45
CA TYR A 279 -9.73 15.97 11.05
C TYR A 279 -9.80 14.62 10.36
N ASP A 280 -10.92 14.33 9.70
CA ASP A 280 -11.11 13.10 8.94
C ASP A 280 -11.64 13.45 7.55
N ILE A 281 -10.96 12.98 6.52
CA ILE A 281 -11.40 13.13 5.12
C ILE A 281 -12.75 12.42 4.99
N GLN A 282 -13.80 13.13 4.58
CA GLN A 282 -15.14 12.54 4.46
C GLN A 282 -15.26 11.64 3.23
N LEU A 283 -14.61 12.02 2.13
CA LEU A 283 -14.60 11.24 0.89
C LEU A 283 -13.20 11.26 0.27
N LEU A 284 -12.68 10.08 -0.07
CA LEU A 284 -11.48 9.94 -0.89
C LEU A 284 -11.75 8.91 -2.00
N ALA A 285 -11.81 9.40 -3.24
CA ALA A 285 -12.14 8.62 -4.42
C ALA A 285 -11.27 9.02 -5.61
N GLY A 286 -10.86 8.05 -6.43
CA GLY A 286 -10.01 8.25 -7.59
C GLY A 286 -10.56 7.62 -8.87
N SER A 287 -9.99 8.04 -10.01
CA SER A 287 -10.16 7.39 -11.30
C SER A 287 -8.96 6.50 -11.61
N ASN A 288 -9.22 5.30 -12.10
CA ASN A 288 -8.22 4.34 -12.59
C ASN A 288 -8.15 4.29 -14.12
N GLU A 289 -8.80 5.22 -14.82
CA GLU A 289 -8.91 5.19 -16.27
C GLU A 289 -7.55 5.18 -16.96
N LEU A 290 -6.61 6.01 -16.50
CA LEU A 290 -5.28 6.08 -17.08
C LEU A 290 -4.54 4.73 -16.93
N LEU A 291 -4.57 4.12 -15.75
CA LEU A 291 -3.98 2.81 -15.50
C LEU A 291 -4.61 1.73 -16.39
N ARG A 292 -5.95 1.74 -16.50
CA ARG A 292 -6.68 0.80 -17.35
C ARG A 292 -6.30 0.93 -18.81
N HIS A 293 -6.21 2.15 -19.33
CA HIS A 293 -5.84 2.39 -20.74
C HIS A 293 -4.38 2.00 -21.01
N ALA A 294 -3.48 2.29 -20.07
CA ALA A 294 -2.04 2.03 -20.23
C ALA A 294 -1.68 0.54 -20.12
N THR A 295 -2.40 -0.23 -19.31
CA THR A 295 -2.00 -1.60 -18.92
C THR A 295 -3.07 -2.67 -19.11
N GLY A 296 -4.31 -2.30 -19.39
CA GLY A 296 -5.46 -3.22 -19.38
C GLY A 296 -5.91 -3.64 -17.97
N TRP A 297 -5.30 -3.09 -16.92
CA TRP A 297 -5.65 -3.43 -15.54
C TRP A 297 -7.10 -3.04 -15.19
N GLN A 298 -7.75 -3.89 -14.43
CA GLN A 298 -9.03 -3.59 -13.78
C GLN A 298 -9.12 -4.40 -12.48
N PRO A 299 -9.86 -3.92 -11.46
CA PRO A 299 -10.06 -4.70 -10.25
C PRO A 299 -10.91 -5.94 -10.55
N GLU A 300 -10.50 -7.10 -10.04
CA GLU A 300 -11.15 -8.39 -10.30
C GLU A 300 -11.80 -8.98 -9.05
N ILE A 301 -11.33 -8.59 -7.85
CA ILE A 301 -11.76 -9.19 -6.59
C ILE A 301 -12.81 -8.29 -5.92
N PRO A 302 -14.07 -8.76 -5.78
CA PRO A 302 -15.10 -8.00 -5.10
C PRO A 302 -14.77 -7.76 -3.62
N MET A 303 -15.19 -6.62 -3.07
CA MET A 303 -14.92 -6.26 -1.66
C MET A 303 -15.45 -7.30 -0.68
N GLU A 304 -16.60 -7.91 -0.94
CA GLU A 304 -17.15 -8.98 -0.09
C GLU A 304 -16.20 -10.17 0.00
N GLN A 305 -15.59 -10.59 -1.12
CA GLN A 305 -14.59 -11.67 -1.12
C GLN A 305 -13.35 -11.28 -0.34
N THR A 306 -12.87 -10.04 -0.49
CA THR A 306 -11.74 -9.49 0.27
C THR A 306 -11.99 -9.55 1.77
N LEU A 307 -13.19 -9.14 2.22
CA LEU A 307 -13.56 -9.15 3.64
C LEU A 307 -13.71 -10.56 4.18
N ARG A 308 -14.27 -11.49 3.40
CA ARG A 308 -14.38 -12.92 3.73
C ARG A 308 -13.00 -13.54 3.95
N ASP A 309 -12.07 -13.32 3.02
CA ASP A 309 -10.69 -13.84 3.09
C ASP A 309 -9.93 -13.25 4.29
N LEU A 310 -10.14 -11.95 4.55
CA LEU A 310 -9.53 -11.27 5.70
C LEU A 310 -10.07 -11.82 7.03
N LEU A 311 -11.39 -12.07 7.12
CA LEU A 311 -11.99 -12.68 8.30
C LEU A 311 -11.45 -14.11 8.52
N THR A 312 -11.39 -14.93 7.46
CA THR A 312 -10.81 -16.27 7.51
C THR A 312 -9.40 -16.26 8.05
N THR A 313 -8.56 -15.33 7.57
CA THR A 313 -7.19 -15.15 8.07
C THR A 313 -7.14 -14.91 9.59
N TRP A 314 -8.11 -14.17 10.15
CA TRP A 314 -8.18 -13.95 11.60
C TRP A 314 -8.84 -15.11 12.36
N MET A 315 -9.71 -15.88 11.70
CA MET A 315 -10.26 -17.10 12.27
C MET A 315 -9.22 -18.23 12.40
N GLU A 316 -8.19 -18.25 11.56
CA GLU A 316 -7.13 -19.26 11.57
C GLU A 316 -5.99 -18.93 12.57
N LYS A 317 -5.85 -17.67 13.00
CA LYS A 317 -4.88 -17.22 14.02
C LYS A 317 -5.36 -17.50 15.44
#